data_a3b66facf35a712241ffb00eb4e649c7
#
_entry.id   a3b66facf35a712241ffb00eb4e649c7
#
_cell.length_a   1.000
_cell.length_b   1.000
_cell.length_c   1.000
_cell.angle_alpha   90.00
_cell.angle_beta   90.00
_cell.angle_gamma   90.00
#
_symmetry.space_group_name_H-M   'P 1'
#
loop_
_entity.id
_entity.type
_entity.pdbx_description
1 polymer ?
#
loop_
_entity_poly.entity_id
_entity_poly.type
_entity_poly.pdbx_seq_one_letter_code
_entity_poly.pdbx_strand_id
1 'polypeptide(L)'
;MSKNPIRVLLTGGGSGGPTLPLLALAEEIIQQRKDSIFLFLGSKRGPERQMAEQEGIAFEYIPSGKLRRYLSLRNFVDPIFIIGGGIKGFIKLLSFRPHVIVSAGSFVSVPLAYMSWLLRIPHVILQMDVRPGLANRLMGPVSHTLITYFEKTANHFPKFLSKRNIGPVVRQEIIKADVDRANERFGLDSEMPLILITGGGQGASGLNNAVMPLLKHWLINFQVVHLTGSEWVKNLEPVYSDFSHQYYHRLESVHHGMGDLLAKSEIVFTRAGMGIIGELAFLKKDSVLVPLPGTHQEENAMLLQKEKAAVLLSQQHLEADGINWWGKFMQDRIPGEMGRRLHQMFPDGGTKDFAKLILEIAENSSKWD
;
A
#
# COMPACT_ATOMS: atom_id res chain seq x y z
N MET A 1 -16.22 31.96 -13.42
CA MET A 1 -17.12 31.34 -12.41
C MET A 1 -16.28 30.44 -11.53
N SER A 2 -16.13 30.72 -10.24
CA SER A 2 -15.43 29.81 -9.34
C SER A 2 -16.31 28.57 -9.21
N LYS A 3 -15.84 27.45 -9.76
CA LYS A 3 -16.49 26.15 -9.53
C LYS A 3 -16.47 25.90 -8.02
N ASN A 4 -17.58 25.44 -7.45
CA ASN A 4 -17.63 25.05 -6.03
C ASN A 4 -16.52 24.03 -5.72
N PRO A 5 -15.94 24.02 -4.49
CA PRO A 5 -14.90 23.08 -4.13
C PRO A 5 -15.41 21.65 -4.24
N ILE A 6 -14.60 20.77 -4.86
CA ILE A 6 -14.91 19.34 -4.92
C ILE A 6 -14.64 18.71 -3.54
N ARG A 7 -15.63 17.99 -3.02
CA ARG A 7 -15.52 17.23 -1.77
C ARG A 7 -15.35 15.74 -2.08
N VAL A 8 -14.22 15.20 -1.67
CA VAL A 8 -13.86 13.79 -1.85
C VAL A 8 -13.78 13.10 -0.48
N LEU A 9 -14.51 12.02 -0.30
CA LEU A 9 -14.45 11.23 0.90
C LEU A 9 -13.59 9.99 0.62
N LEU A 10 -12.53 9.82 1.42
CA LEU A 10 -11.64 8.68 1.37
C LEU A 10 -12.00 7.69 2.48
N THR A 11 -11.94 6.40 2.21
CA THR A 11 -12.20 5.39 3.24
C THR A 11 -11.39 4.13 3.03
N GLY A 12 -10.81 3.67 4.11
CA GLY A 12 -9.94 2.50 4.16
C GLY A 12 -9.42 2.33 5.57
N GLY A 13 -8.50 1.39 5.78
CA GLY A 13 -7.85 1.34 7.08
C GLY A 13 -7.50 -0.06 7.55
N GLY A 14 -7.00 -0.11 8.78
CA GLY A 14 -6.48 -1.31 9.43
C GLY A 14 -4.99 -1.54 9.17
N SER A 15 -4.44 -0.97 8.09
CA SER A 15 -3.00 -0.99 7.78
C SER A 15 -2.62 0.17 6.83
N GLY A 16 -1.32 0.42 6.66
CA GLY A 16 -0.83 1.43 5.71
C GLY A 16 -1.09 1.09 4.23
N GLY A 17 -1.20 -0.20 3.90
CA GLY A 17 -1.39 -0.66 2.51
C GLY A 17 -2.57 0.00 1.78
N PRO A 18 -3.79 -0.07 2.31
CA PRO A 18 -4.95 0.61 1.73
C PRO A 18 -4.93 2.14 1.88
N THR A 19 -4.21 2.66 2.86
CA THR A 19 -4.22 4.10 3.19
C THR A 19 -3.33 4.91 2.26
N LEU A 20 -2.09 4.47 2.04
CA LEU A 20 -1.11 5.21 1.23
C LEU A 20 -1.58 5.56 -0.18
N PRO A 21 -2.19 4.65 -0.96
CA PRO A 21 -2.68 5.00 -2.29
C PRO A 21 -3.83 6.01 -2.28
N LEU A 22 -4.67 6.01 -1.22
CA LEU A 22 -5.72 7.02 -1.08
C LEU A 22 -5.16 8.41 -0.76
N LEU A 23 -4.10 8.48 0.05
CA LEU A 23 -3.40 9.74 0.34
C LEU A 23 -2.64 10.23 -0.89
N ALA A 24 -1.97 9.35 -1.64
CA ALA A 24 -1.33 9.69 -2.90
C ALA A 24 -2.33 10.22 -3.94
N LEU A 25 -3.53 9.66 -4.00
CA LEU A 25 -4.62 10.16 -4.82
C LEU A 25 -5.04 11.57 -4.39
N ALA A 26 -5.19 11.81 -3.08
CA ALA A 26 -5.57 13.13 -2.56
C ALA A 26 -4.51 14.18 -2.89
N GLU A 27 -3.24 13.84 -2.69
CA GLU A 27 -2.10 14.71 -3.02
C GLU A 27 -2.12 15.11 -4.51
N GLU A 28 -2.33 14.16 -5.41
CA GLU A 28 -2.42 14.42 -6.85
C GLU A 28 -3.66 15.25 -7.23
N ILE A 29 -4.82 14.99 -6.61
CA ILE A 29 -6.02 15.79 -6.84
C ILE A 29 -5.78 17.24 -6.40
N ILE A 30 -5.14 17.48 -5.24
CA ILE A 30 -4.82 18.84 -4.76
C ILE A 30 -3.89 19.57 -5.75
N GLN A 31 -2.95 18.87 -6.38
CA GLN A 31 -2.09 19.47 -7.40
C GLN A 31 -2.87 19.89 -8.66
N GLN A 32 -3.85 19.08 -9.08
CA GLN A 32 -4.70 19.37 -10.25
C GLN A 32 -5.80 20.39 -9.93
N ARG A 33 -6.33 20.36 -8.69
CA ARG A 33 -7.42 21.22 -8.24
C ARG A 33 -7.26 21.59 -6.75
N LYS A 34 -6.67 22.76 -6.50
CA LYS A 34 -6.26 23.23 -5.17
C LYS A 34 -7.41 23.49 -4.19
N ASP A 35 -8.63 23.73 -4.68
CA ASP A 35 -9.82 23.99 -3.86
C ASP A 35 -10.55 22.71 -3.43
N SER A 36 -9.98 21.54 -3.68
CA SER A 36 -10.55 20.25 -3.28
C SER A 36 -10.52 20.06 -1.76
N ILE A 37 -11.59 19.52 -1.20
CA ILE A 37 -11.74 19.27 0.24
C ILE A 37 -11.85 17.77 0.49
N PHE A 38 -11.06 17.28 1.45
CA PHE A 38 -10.98 15.85 1.76
C PHE A 38 -11.45 15.56 3.18
N LEU A 39 -12.10 14.40 3.34
CA LEU A 39 -12.38 13.78 4.62
C LEU A 39 -12.00 12.31 4.55
N PHE A 40 -11.18 11.82 5.48
CA PHE A 40 -10.84 10.42 5.61
C PHE A 40 -11.67 9.77 6.71
N LEU A 41 -12.43 8.72 6.35
CA LEU A 41 -13.18 7.92 7.31
C LEU A 41 -12.51 6.55 7.47
N GLY A 42 -11.99 6.28 8.66
CA GLY A 42 -11.19 5.08 8.96
C GLY A 42 -11.55 4.37 10.24
N SER A 43 -10.74 3.39 10.63
CA SER A 43 -10.91 2.62 11.86
C SER A 43 -10.34 3.36 13.09
N LYS A 44 -10.78 2.94 14.29
CA LYS A 44 -10.35 3.61 15.55
C LYS A 44 -8.88 3.37 15.89
N ARG A 45 -8.30 2.23 15.46
CA ARG A 45 -6.99 1.74 15.94
C ARG A 45 -5.95 1.52 14.84
N GLY A 46 -6.24 1.92 13.62
CA GLY A 46 -5.31 1.78 12.50
C GLY A 46 -4.35 2.98 12.39
N PRO A 47 -3.28 2.87 11.60
CA PRO A 47 -2.33 3.93 11.35
C PRO A 47 -2.90 5.05 10.48
N GLU A 48 -4.04 4.81 9.83
CA GLU A 48 -4.65 5.72 8.86
C GLU A 48 -4.96 7.10 9.41
N ARG A 49 -5.24 7.22 10.72
CA ARG A 49 -5.45 8.51 11.35
C ARG A 49 -4.21 9.37 11.30
N GLN A 50 -3.11 8.85 11.83
CA GLN A 50 -1.84 9.57 11.88
C GLN A 50 -1.37 9.94 10.47
N MET A 51 -1.51 9.00 9.52
CA MET A 51 -1.11 9.22 8.13
C MET A 51 -1.94 10.31 7.44
N ALA A 52 -3.26 10.31 7.63
CA ALA A 52 -4.13 11.34 7.05
C ALA A 52 -3.88 12.73 7.67
N GLU A 53 -3.71 12.80 9.01
CA GLU A 53 -3.43 14.06 9.71
C GLU A 53 -2.05 14.63 9.32
N GLN A 54 -1.05 13.80 9.04
CA GLN A 54 0.26 14.24 8.53
C GLN A 54 0.17 14.88 7.14
N GLU A 55 -0.76 14.42 6.30
CA GLU A 55 -1.04 15.00 4.98
C GLU A 55 -2.07 16.16 5.03
N GLY A 56 -2.43 16.64 6.23
CA GLY A 56 -3.39 17.73 6.42
C GLY A 56 -4.84 17.36 6.08
N ILE A 57 -5.16 16.06 5.97
CA ILE A 57 -6.49 15.56 5.67
C ILE A 57 -7.26 15.32 6.95
N ALA A 58 -8.46 15.93 7.06
CA ALA A 58 -9.35 15.71 8.20
C ALA A 58 -9.71 14.23 8.34
N PHE A 59 -9.58 13.70 9.57
CA PHE A 59 -9.87 12.30 9.87
C PHE A 59 -10.99 12.15 10.89
N GLU A 60 -11.89 11.20 10.61
CA GLU A 60 -12.85 10.73 11.61
C GLU A 60 -12.96 9.22 11.62
N TYR A 61 -13.24 8.64 12.78
CA TYR A 61 -13.42 7.20 12.87
C TYR A 61 -14.88 6.78 12.69
N ILE A 62 -15.08 5.63 12.06
CA ILE A 62 -16.36 4.95 11.98
C ILE A 62 -16.29 3.61 12.71
N PRO A 63 -17.28 3.28 13.58
CA PRO A 63 -17.40 1.94 14.13
C PRO A 63 -17.46 0.91 13.00
N SER A 64 -16.64 -0.11 13.08
CA SER A 64 -16.63 -1.20 12.09
C SER A 64 -16.56 -2.54 12.79
N GLY A 65 -17.43 -3.46 12.41
CA GLY A 65 -17.33 -4.87 12.78
C GLY A 65 -16.31 -5.58 11.88
N LYS A 66 -15.62 -6.58 12.43
CA LYS A 66 -14.77 -7.48 11.62
C LYS A 66 -15.54 -8.79 11.40
N LEU A 67 -15.94 -9.08 10.19
CA LEU A 67 -16.44 -10.42 9.83
C LEU A 67 -15.27 -11.42 9.96
N ARG A 68 -15.23 -12.13 11.08
CA ARG A 68 -14.21 -13.15 11.36
C ARG A 68 -14.60 -14.46 10.73
N ARG A 69 -13.61 -15.13 10.11
CA ARG A 69 -13.81 -16.44 9.46
C ARG A 69 -13.92 -17.61 10.46
N TYR A 70 -13.81 -17.34 11.78
CA TYR A 70 -13.88 -18.32 12.85
C TYR A 70 -15.00 -17.97 13.83
N LEU A 71 -15.58 -18.98 14.48
CA LEU A 71 -16.61 -18.78 15.50
C LEU A 71 -16.05 -18.02 16.69
N SER A 72 -16.60 -16.85 16.96
CA SER A 72 -16.23 -15.98 18.08
C SER A 72 -17.51 -15.34 18.63
N LEU A 73 -17.61 -15.19 19.95
CA LEU A 73 -18.70 -14.44 20.60
C LEU A 73 -18.84 -13.02 20.06
N ARG A 74 -17.74 -12.45 19.54
CA ARG A 74 -17.74 -11.12 18.91
C ARG A 74 -18.48 -11.09 17.57
N ASN A 75 -18.70 -12.22 16.91
CA ASN A 75 -19.52 -12.28 15.70
C ASN A 75 -20.98 -11.91 15.95
N PHE A 76 -21.48 -12.04 17.20
CA PHE A 76 -22.82 -11.60 17.57
C PHE A 76 -22.89 -10.08 17.84
N VAL A 77 -21.77 -9.45 18.19
CA VAL A 77 -21.67 -8.02 18.50
C VAL A 77 -21.25 -7.19 17.28
N ASP A 78 -20.47 -7.78 16.38
CA ASP A 78 -19.98 -7.13 15.15
C ASP A 78 -21.12 -6.56 14.26
N PRO A 79 -22.30 -7.21 14.09
CA PRO A 79 -23.44 -6.62 13.37
C PRO A 79 -23.92 -5.29 13.94
N ILE A 80 -23.91 -5.12 15.26
CA ILE A 80 -24.30 -3.88 15.94
C ILE A 80 -23.32 -2.75 15.57
N PHE A 81 -22.02 -3.06 15.54
CA PHE A 81 -21.00 -2.10 15.11
C PHE A 81 -21.11 -1.76 13.60
N ILE A 82 -21.52 -2.71 12.77
CA ILE A 82 -21.78 -2.46 11.33
C ILE A 82 -22.96 -1.51 11.16
N ILE A 83 -24.06 -1.74 11.89
CA ILE A 83 -25.24 -0.87 11.87
C ILE A 83 -24.89 0.51 12.42
N GLY A 84 -24.21 0.61 13.57
CA GLY A 84 -23.76 1.86 14.13
C GLY A 84 -22.81 2.62 13.20
N GLY A 85 -21.93 1.89 12.51
CA GLY A 85 -21.06 2.43 11.47
C GLY A 85 -21.84 2.96 10.28
N GLY A 86 -22.90 2.26 9.85
CA GLY A 86 -23.81 2.69 8.80
C GLY A 86 -24.54 3.99 9.17
N ILE A 87 -25.11 4.09 10.38
CA ILE A 87 -25.80 5.30 10.86
C ILE A 87 -24.83 6.49 10.94
N LYS A 88 -23.66 6.29 11.58
CA LYS A 88 -22.65 7.36 11.67
C LYS A 88 -22.15 7.75 10.29
N GLY A 89 -21.92 6.77 9.41
CA GLY A 89 -21.55 7.01 8.01
C GLY A 89 -22.61 7.82 7.26
N PHE A 90 -23.88 7.46 7.39
CA PHE A 90 -24.99 8.18 6.78
C PHE A 90 -25.06 9.64 7.21
N ILE A 91 -24.96 9.91 8.53
CA ILE A 91 -24.92 11.26 9.07
C ILE A 91 -23.73 12.05 8.49
N LYS A 92 -22.54 11.41 8.40
CA LYS A 92 -21.36 12.05 7.84
C LYS A 92 -21.48 12.34 6.34
N LEU A 93 -22.10 11.46 5.59
CA LEU A 93 -22.39 11.71 4.16
C LEU A 93 -23.32 12.89 3.97
N LEU A 94 -24.35 13.04 4.81
CA LEU A 94 -25.26 14.18 4.76
C LEU A 94 -24.60 15.49 5.19
N SER A 95 -23.71 15.47 6.19
CA SER A 95 -23.05 16.70 6.69
C SER A 95 -21.87 17.13 5.81
N PHE A 96 -21.03 16.21 5.35
CA PHE A 96 -19.87 16.51 4.51
C PHE A 96 -20.26 16.73 3.04
N ARG A 97 -21.32 16.07 2.57
CA ARG A 97 -21.86 16.13 1.20
C ARG A 97 -20.79 15.85 0.14
N PRO A 98 -20.15 14.66 0.16
CA PRO A 98 -19.12 14.34 -0.82
C PRO A 98 -19.70 14.20 -2.22
N HIS A 99 -18.97 14.66 -3.24
CA HIS A 99 -19.31 14.45 -4.65
C HIS A 99 -18.92 13.02 -5.11
N VAL A 100 -17.90 12.44 -4.47
CA VAL A 100 -17.43 11.09 -4.74
C VAL A 100 -16.82 10.47 -3.47
N ILE A 101 -16.95 9.14 -3.34
CA ILE A 101 -16.32 8.35 -2.28
C ILE A 101 -15.32 7.41 -2.93
N VAL A 102 -14.10 7.35 -2.40
CA VAL A 102 -13.07 6.41 -2.85
C VAL A 102 -12.66 5.49 -1.71
N SER A 103 -12.68 4.20 -1.95
CA SER A 103 -12.25 3.18 -0.98
C SER A 103 -11.16 2.28 -1.54
N ALA A 104 -10.21 1.89 -0.67
CA ALA A 104 -9.18 0.90 -1.00
C ALA A 104 -9.34 -0.41 -0.19
N GLY A 105 -10.59 -0.82 0.04
CA GLY A 105 -10.91 -1.98 0.85
C GLY A 105 -11.17 -1.65 2.32
N SER A 106 -10.99 -2.65 3.22
CA SER A 106 -11.32 -2.60 4.63
C SER A 106 -12.83 -2.70 4.93
N PHE A 107 -13.15 -3.34 6.05
CA PHE A 107 -14.55 -3.49 6.49
C PHE A 107 -15.21 -2.17 6.91
N VAL A 108 -14.42 -1.14 7.22
CA VAL A 108 -14.93 0.19 7.55
C VAL A 108 -15.62 0.84 6.35
N SER A 109 -15.19 0.50 5.13
CA SER A 109 -15.73 1.06 3.89
C SER A 109 -17.06 0.42 3.47
N VAL A 110 -17.35 -0.81 3.92
CA VAL A 110 -18.55 -1.55 3.49
C VAL A 110 -19.85 -0.81 3.82
N PRO A 111 -20.13 -0.42 5.09
CA PRO A 111 -21.36 0.33 5.40
C PRO A 111 -21.44 1.67 4.67
N LEU A 112 -20.30 2.33 4.43
CA LEU A 112 -20.26 3.59 3.67
C LEU A 112 -20.66 3.39 2.21
N ALA A 113 -20.23 2.30 1.56
CA ALA A 113 -20.59 1.99 0.19
C ALA A 113 -22.12 1.79 0.04
N TYR A 114 -22.76 1.08 0.99
CA TYR A 114 -24.20 0.92 0.98
C TYR A 114 -24.96 2.22 1.24
N MET A 115 -24.48 3.04 2.17
CA MET A 115 -25.10 4.36 2.44
C MET A 115 -24.88 5.34 1.27
N SER A 116 -23.73 5.29 0.59
CA SER A 116 -23.50 6.09 -0.61
C SER A 116 -24.44 5.70 -1.75
N TRP A 117 -24.67 4.40 -1.95
CA TRP A 117 -25.62 3.89 -2.93
C TRP A 117 -27.05 4.37 -2.64
N LEU A 118 -27.50 4.30 -1.37
CA LEU A 118 -28.79 4.80 -0.94
C LEU A 118 -28.93 6.32 -1.21
N LEU A 119 -27.88 7.07 -1.01
CA LEU A 119 -27.83 8.52 -1.24
C LEU A 119 -27.50 8.88 -2.70
N ARG A 120 -27.27 7.90 -3.59
CA ARG A 120 -26.87 8.10 -4.99
C ARG A 120 -25.58 8.92 -5.12
N ILE A 121 -24.63 8.74 -4.19
CA ILE A 121 -23.29 9.31 -4.25
C ILE A 121 -22.38 8.29 -4.94
N PRO A 122 -21.63 8.64 -6.00
CA PRO A 122 -20.72 7.72 -6.67
C PRO A 122 -19.67 7.15 -5.70
N HIS A 123 -19.55 5.84 -5.64
CA HIS A 123 -18.54 5.13 -4.87
C HIS A 123 -17.59 4.40 -5.82
N VAL A 124 -16.29 4.64 -5.64
CA VAL A 124 -15.19 4.05 -6.41
C VAL A 124 -14.38 3.11 -5.53
N ILE A 125 -14.21 1.87 -5.98
CA ILE A 125 -13.35 0.88 -5.33
C ILE A 125 -11.99 0.88 -6.00
N LEU A 126 -10.92 1.03 -5.22
CA LEU A 126 -9.55 0.71 -5.63
C LEU A 126 -9.22 -0.73 -5.18
N GLN A 127 -9.06 -1.63 -6.13
CA GLN A 127 -8.66 -3.02 -5.92
C GLN A 127 -7.23 -3.22 -6.44
N MET A 128 -6.28 -3.33 -5.52
CA MET A 128 -4.87 -3.45 -5.86
C MET A 128 -4.40 -4.90 -5.97
N ASP A 129 -4.77 -5.74 -4.98
CA ASP A 129 -4.34 -7.13 -4.93
C ASP A 129 -4.90 -7.97 -6.09
N VAL A 130 -4.15 -9.00 -6.48
CA VAL A 130 -4.55 -9.97 -7.51
C VAL A 130 -5.91 -10.60 -7.20
N ARG A 131 -6.13 -10.97 -5.93
CA ARG A 131 -7.41 -11.50 -5.46
C ARG A 131 -8.15 -10.49 -4.60
N PRO A 132 -9.41 -10.18 -4.94
CA PRO A 132 -10.17 -9.21 -4.16
C PRO A 132 -10.53 -9.73 -2.77
N GLY A 133 -10.30 -8.88 -1.77
CA GLY A 133 -10.73 -9.11 -0.41
C GLY A 133 -12.26 -9.13 -0.27
N LEU A 134 -12.76 -9.76 0.80
CA LEU A 134 -14.19 -9.86 1.05
C LEU A 134 -14.90 -8.49 1.09
N ALA A 135 -14.27 -7.48 1.67
CA ALA A 135 -14.84 -6.14 1.74
C ALA A 135 -15.12 -5.57 0.33
N ASN A 136 -14.14 -5.62 -0.59
CA ASN A 136 -14.32 -5.13 -1.96
C ASN A 136 -15.37 -5.94 -2.73
N ARG A 137 -15.43 -7.26 -2.51
CA ARG A 137 -16.47 -8.10 -3.11
C ARG A 137 -17.89 -7.73 -2.63
N LEU A 138 -18.04 -7.40 -1.34
CA LEU A 138 -19.32 -6.95 -0.78
C LEU A 138 -19.72 -5.56 -1.29
N MET A 139 -18.76 -4.67 -1.51
CA MET A 139 -19.04 -3.32 -2.02
C MET A 139 -19.33 -3.30 -3.53
N GLY A 140 -18.80 -4.26 -4.30
CA GLY A 140 -18.96 -4.32 -5.75
C GLY A 140 -20.39 -4.10 -6.27
N PRO A 141 -21.43 -4.79 -5.73
CA PRO A 141 -22.81 -4.64 -6.20
C PRO A 141 -23.42 -3.25 -6.05
N VAL A 142 -22.90 -2.41 -5.14
CA VAL A 142 -23.44 -1.07 -4.82
C VAL A 142 -22.50 0.07 -5.23
N SER A 143 -21.38 -0.26 -5.86
CA SER A 143 -20.39 0.75 -6.27
C SER A 143 -20.64 1.23 -7.71
N HIS A 144 -20.14 2.42 -8.00
CA HIS A 144 -20.23 3.05 -9.33
C HIS A 144 -19.11 2.56 -10.25
N THR A 145 -17.86 2.55 -9.76
CA THR A 145 -16.69 2.20 -10.56
C THR A 145 -15.71 1.34 -9.76
N LEU A 146 -15.10 0.39 -10.43
CA LEU A 146 -14.00 -0.44 -9.95
C LEU A 146 -12.72 -0.05 -10.68
N ILE A 147 -11.71 0.26 -9.91
CA ILE A 147 -10.34 0.45 -10.38
C ILE A 147 -9.52 -0.77 -10.00
N THR A 148 -8.79 -1.35 -10.93
CA THR A 148 -7.94 -2.52 -10.67
C THR A 148 -6.52 -2.29 -11.20
N TYR A 149 -5.53 -2.87 -10.51
CA TYR A 149 -4.15 -2.94 -11.02
C TYR A 149 -3.98 -4.10 -12.02
N PHE A 150 -4.76 -5.16 -11.89
CA PHE A 150 -4.71 -6.33 -12.77
C PHE A 150 -6.05 -6.50 -13.48
N GLU A 151 -6.03 -6.52 -14.80
CA GLU A 151 -7.24 -6.63 -15.62
C GLU A 151 -8.08 -7.88 -15.25
N LYS A 152 -7.41 -9.02 -15.05
CA LYS A 152 -8.06 -10.28 -14.69
C LYS A 152 -8.84 -10.23 -13.37
N THR A 153 -8.41 -9.37 -12.44
CA THR A 153 -9.08 -9.19 -11.15
C THR A 153 -10.49 -8.64 -11.31
N ALA A 154 -10.75 -7.86 -12.35
CA ALA A 154 -12.07 -7.31 -12.66
C ALA A 154 -13.14 -8.38 -12.91
N ASN A 155 -12.75 -9.61 -13.27
CA ASN A 155 -13.68 -10.72 -13.51
C ASN A 155 -14.36 -11.25 -12.23
N HIS A 156 -13.82 -10.93 -11.07
CA HIS A 156 -14.41 -11.29 -9.76
C HIS A 156 -15.54 -10.35 -9.33
N PHE A 157 -15.83 -9.31 -10.09
CA PHE A 157 -16.84 -8.31 -9.78
C PHE A 157 -18.01 -8.33 -10.77
N PRO A 158 -19.19 -7.81 -10.38
CA PRO A 158 -20.38 -7.80 -11.23
C PRO A 158 -20.10 -7.21 -12.62
N LYS A 159 -20.74 -7.75 -13.66
CA LYS A 159 -20.54 -7.31 -15.05
C LYS A 159 -21.03 -5.87 -15.30
N PHE A 160 -22.07 -5.44 -14.59
CA PHE A 160 -22.64 -4.10 -14.74
C PHE A 160 -21.80 -2.98 -14.14
N LEU A 161 -20.84 -3.32 -13.27
CA LEU A 161 -19.95 -2.35 -12.65
C LEU A 161 -18.98 -1.77 -13.69
N SER A 162 -18.87 -0.44 -13.77
CA SER A 162 -17.86 0.21 -14.61
C SER A 162 -16.46 -0.18 -14.13
N LYS A 163 -15.60 -0.63 -15.02
CA LYS A 163 -14.28 -1.17 -14.69
C LYS A 163 -13.21 -0.42 -15.45
N ARG A 164 -12.13 -0.06 -14.74
CA ARG A 164 -10.94 0.56 -15.31
C ARG A 164 -9.70 -0.14 -14.77
N ASN A 165 -8.78 -0.48 -15.66
CA ASN A 165 -7.44 -0.91 -15.29
C ASN A 165 -6.51 0.31 -15.35
N ILE A 166 -5.79 0.57 -14.26
CA ILE A 166 -4.83 1.67 -14.17
C ILE A 166 -3.50 1.15 -13.62
N GLY A 167 -2.44 1.91 -13.85
CA GLY A 167 -1.14 1.67 -13.22
C GLY A 167 -1.15 1.91 -11.71
N PRO A 168 -0.05 1.59 -11.02
CA PRO A 168 0.06 1.77 -9.59
C PRO A 168 -0.12 3.23 -9.17
N VAL A 169 -0.84 3.42 -8.08
CA VAL A 169 -1.00 4.73 -7.42
C VAL A 169 0.16 4.91 -6.45
N VAL A 170 1.06 5.82 -6.76
CA VAL A 170 2.28 6.08 -5.99
C VAL A 170 2.31 7.51 -5.47
N ARG A 171 2.95 7.71 -4.31
CA ARG A 171 3.10 9.01 -3.65
C ARG A 171 4.03 9.94 -4.42
N GLN A 172 3.88 11.24 -4.25
CA GLN A 172 4.75 12.24 -4.88
C GLN A 172 6.22 12.09 -4.48
N GLU A 173 6.51 11.63 -3.27
CA GLU A 173 7.90 11.39 -2.85
C GLU A 173 8.56 10.25 -3.65
N ILE A 174 7.78 9.30 -4.17
CA ILE A 174 8.27 8.24 -5.07
C ILE A 174 8.52 8.81 -6.49
N ILE A 175 7.59 9.64 -6.97
CA ILE A 175 7.71 10.27 -8.29
C ILE A 175 8.92 11.22 -8.34
N LYS A 176 9.22 11.90 -7.23
CA LYS A 176 10.31 12.87 -7.08
C LYS A 176 11.54 12.28 -6.37
N ALA A 177 11.65 10.95 -6.32
CA ALA A 177 12.75 10.27 -5.63
C ALA A 177 14.11 10.65 -6.24
N ASP A 178 15.10 10.80 -5.37
CA ASP A 178 16.45 11.27 -5.73
C ASP A 178 17.52 10.46 -5.00
N VAL A 179 18.50 9.96 -5.75
CA VAL A 179 19.57 9.09 -5.23
C VAL A 179 20.57 9.88 -4.38
N ASP A 180 20.94 11.09 -4.80
CA ASP A 180 21.92 11.90 -4.08
C ASP A 180 21.35 12.35 -2.73
N ARG A 181 20.07 12.70 -2.72
CA ARG A 181 19.35 13.01 -1.48
C ARG A 181 19.27 11.81 -0.53
N ALA A 182 19.20 10.57 -1.05
CA ALA A 182 19.31 9.38 -0.20
C ALA A 182 20.68 9.28 0.45
N ASN A 183 21.75 9.46 -0.33
CA ASN A 183 23.13 9.41 0.17
C ASN A 183 23.35 10.43 1.28
N GLU A 184 22.96 11.69 1.07
CA GLU A 184 23.11 12.76 2.06
C GLU A 184 22.29 12.50 3.33
N ARG A 185 21.01 12.15 3.18
CA ARG A 185 20.08 12.00 4.30
C ARG A 185 20.40 10.83 5.21
N PHE A 186 20.85 9.72 4.63
CA PHE A 186 21.07 8.46 5.36
C PHE A 186 22.55 8.12 5.56
N GLY A 187 23.47 9.01 5.15
CA GLY A 187 24.91 8.79 5.26
C GLY A 187 25.40 7.59 4.46
N LEU A 188 24.87 7.42 3.25
CA LEU A 188 25.19 6.28 2.39
C LEU A 188 26.39 6.59 1.49
N ASP A 189 27.17 5.56 1.20
CA ASP A 189 28.22 5.62 0.20
C ASP A 189 27.62 5.71 -1.22
N SER A 190 28.04 6.72 -2.00
CA SER A 190 27.54 6.96 -3.35
C SER A 190 27.88 5.82 -4.32
N GLU A 191 29.08 5.25 -4.18
CA GLU A 191 29.62 4.23 -5.08
C GLU A 191 29.15 2.81 -4.73
N MET A 192 28.71 2.59 -3.49
CA MET A 192 28.35 1.27 -3.04
C MET A 192 26.87 0.97 -3.32
N PRO A 193 26.54 -0.18 -3.94
CA PRO A 193 25.15 -0.57 -4.18
C PRO A 193 24.42 -0.82 -2.86
N LEU A 194 23.09 -0.54 -2.83
CA LEU A 194 22.26 -0.63 -1.63
C LEU A 194 21.31 -1.81 -1.69
N ILE A 195 21.29 -2.62 -0.63
CA ILE A 195 20.19 -3.52 -0.30
C ILE A 195 19.28 -2.83 0.72
N LEU A 196 18.01 -2.66 0.36
CA LEU A 196 16.99 -2.16 1.28
C LEU A 196 16.14 -3.30 1.81
N ILE A 197 15.98 -3.39 3.14
CA ILE A 197 15.10 -4.35 3.79
C ILE A 197 13.96 -3.60 4.44
N THR A 198 12.72 -3.93 4.07
CA THR A 198 11.53 -3.29 4.64
C THR A 198 10.36 -4.25 4.79
N GLY A 199 9.81 -4.31 5.98
CA GLY A 199 8.61 -5.09 6.28
C GLY A 199 7.30 -4.34 6.13
N GLY A 200 7.36 -3.07 5.69
CA GLY A 200 6.25 -2.12 5.72
C GLY A 200 6.16 -1.36 7.05
N GLY A 201 5.20 -0.44 7.17
CA GLY A 201 5.12 0.53 8.26
C GLY A 201 5.01 -0.03 9.69
N GLN A 202 4.68 -1.30 9.85
CA GLN A 202 4.60 -1.96 11.17
C GLN A 202 5.81 -2.87 11.46
N GLY A 203 6.77 -2.96 10.51
CA GLY A 203 7.87 -3.90 10.57
C GLY A 203 7.44 -5.34 10.23
N ALA A 204 8.40 -6.27 10.22
CA ALA A 204 8.18 -7.67 9.90
C ALA A 204 9.20 -8.56 10.60
N SER A 205 9.00 -8.87 11.87
CA SER A 205 9.96 -9.65 12.69
C SER A 205 10.43 -10.92 12.00
N GLY A 206 9.55 -11.67 11.34
CA GLY A 206 9.95 -12.87 10.60
C GLY A 206 10.86 -12.58 9.39
N LEU A 207 10.62 -11.50 8.62
CA LEU A 207 11.54 -11.09 7.56
C LEU A 207 12.87 -10.64 8.17
N ASN A 208 12.83 -9.80 9.20
CA ASN A 208 14.02 -9.29 9.86
C ASN A 208 14.93 -10.43 10.34
N ASN A 209 14.37 -11.43 11.03
CA ASN A 209 15.13 -12.59 11.52
C ASN A 209 15.69 -13.41 10.36
N ALA A 210 14.92 -13.65 9.31
CA ALA A 210 15.33 -14.45 8.17
C ALA A 210 16.51 -13.86 7.37
N VAL A 211 16.67 -12.54 7.37
CA VAL A 211 17.75 -11.86 6.63
C VAL A 211 19.03 -11.68 7.45
N MET A 212 18.96 -11.76 8.78
CA MET A 212 20.14 -11.54 9.65
C MET A 212 21.35 -12.43 9.31
N PRO A 213 21.19 -13.74 9.02
CA PRO A 213 22.33 -14.59 8.63
C PRO A 213 23.03 -14.13 7.35
N LEU A 214 22.33 -13.43 6.47
CA LEU A 214 22.83 -12.98 5.17
C LEU A 214 23.68 -11.68 5.28
N LEU A 215 23.52 -10.90 6.33
CA LEU A 215 24.16 -9.58 6.46
C LEU A 215 25.67 -9.63 6.25
N LYS A 216 26.37 -10.60 6.86
CA LYS A 216 27.83 -10.74 6.71
C LYS A 216 28.26 -10.97 5.26
N HIS A 217 27.44 -11.65 4.47
CA HIS A 217 27.70 -11.88 3.05
C HIS A 217 27.36 -10.66 2.19
N TRP A 218 26.29 -9.95 2.53
CA TRP A 218 25.90 -8.76 1.80
C TRP A 218 26.88 -7.61 1.99
N LEU A 219 27.33 -7.39 3.24
CA LEU A 219 28.23 -6.27 3.60
C LEU A 219 29.63 -6.36 3.02
N ILE A 220 29.95 -7.41 2.24
CA ILE A 220 31.19 -7.49 1.46
C ILE A 220 31.12 -6.56 0.24
N ASN A 221 29.97 -6.50 -0.44
CA ASN A 221 29.81 -5.79 -1.72
C ASN A 221 28.64 -4.80 -1.74
N PHE A 222 27.86 -4.73 -0.66
CA PHE A 222 26.70 -3.87 -0.53
C PHE A 222 26.70 -3.11 0.78
N GLN A 223 26.13 -1.94 0.78
CA GLN A 223 25.60 -1.33 1.99
C GLN A 223 24.15 -1.78 2.19
N VAL A 224 23.71 -1.81 3.45
CA VAL A 224 22.38 -2.32 3.82
C VAL A 224 21.65 -1.29 4.66
N VAL A 225 20.47 -0.86 4.22
CA VAL A 225 19.50 -0.14 5.07
C VAL A 225 18.41 -1.12 5.49
N HIS A 226 18.22 -1.27 6.80
CA HIS A 226 17.26 -2.21 7.38
C HIS A 226 16.20 -1.47 8.20
N LEU A 227 14.98 -1.40 7.65
CA LEU A 227 13.82 -0.82 8.33
C LEU A 227 13.13 -1.90 9.18
N THR A 228 13.48 -1.95 10.45
CA THR A 228 13.15 -3.07 11.35
C THR A 228 11.76 -2.99 11.98
N GLY A 229 11.23 -1.78 12.15
CA GLY A 229 10.06 -1.52 12.97
C GLY A 229 10.38 -1.51 14.48
N SER A 230 9.63 -0.75 15.27
CA SER A 230 9.88 -0.54 16.70
C SER A 230 9.74 -1.82 17.55
N GLU A 231 8.81 -2.68 17.19
CA GLU A 231 8.54 -3.89 17.98
C GLU A 231 9.67 -4.93 17.89
N TRP A 232 10.33 -5.03 16.72
CA TRP A 232 11.42 -5.98 16.55
C TRP A 232 12.64 -5.59 17.37
N VAL A 233 12.96 -4.31 17.45
CA VAL A 233 14.11 -3.79 18.23
C VAL A 233 13.96 -4.12 19.72
N LYS A 234 12.74 -4.08 20.26
CA LYS A 234 12.45 -4.42 21.67
C LYS A 234 12.69 -5.90 21.99
N ASN A 235 12.56 -6.77 21.00
CA ASN A 235 12.63 -8.22 21.14
C ASN A 235 13.85 -8.82 20.42
N LEU A 236 14.87 -8.00 20.13
CA LEU A 236 16.06 -8.43 19.39
C LEU A 236 16.86 -9.45 20.22
N GLU A 237 17.22 -10.55 19.57
CA GLU A 237 18.10 -11.53 20.20
C GLU A 237 19.47 -10.90 20.52
N PRO A 238 20.09 -11.23 21.68
CA PRO A 238 21.38 -10.65 22.09
C PRO A 238 22.49 -10.77 21.04
N VAL A 239 22.49 -11.83 20.26
CA VAL A 239 23.47 -12.09 19.18
C VAL A 239 23.44 -10.97 18.11
N TYR A 240 22.31 -10.27 17.95
CA TYR A 240 22.16 -9.23 16.93
C TYR A 240 22.12 -7.82 17.51
N SER A 241 22.00 -7.67 18.84
CA SER A 241 21.94 -6.35 19.49
C SER A 241 23.20 -5.52 19.23
N ASP A 242 24.36 -6.18 19.27
CA ASP A 242 25.66 -5.55 19.17
C ASP A 242 26.25 -5.63 17.73
N PHE A 243 25.48 -6.16 16.76
CA PHE A 243 25.92 -6.21 15.38
C PHE A 243 26.08 -4.78 14.82
N SER A 244 27.33 -4.39 14.63
CA SER A 244 27.71 -3.09 14.06
C SER A 244 28.64 -3.28 12.88
N HIS A 245 28.38 -2.53 11.82
CA HIS A 245 29.23 -2.47 10.63
C HIS A 245 29.03 -1.13 9.95
N GLN A 246 30.10 -0.50 9.41
CA GLN A 246 30.04 0.84 8.82
C GLN A 246 29.03 0.97 7.67
N TYR A 247 28.73 -0.10 6.97
CA TYR A 247 27.78 -0.16 5.85
C TYR A 247 26.42 -0.78 6.24
N TYR A 248 26.15 -0.97 7.54
CA TYR A 248 24.87 -1.45 8.02
C TYR A 248 24.11 -0.36 8.78
N HIS A 249 23.07 0.15 8.16
CA HIS A 249 22.23 1.22 8.70
C HIS A 249 20.90 0.64 9.19
N ARG A 250 20.79 0.42 10.49
CA ARG A 250 19.55 -0.05 11.13
C ARG A 250 18.69 1.14 11.54
N LEU A 251 17.49 1.21 10.97
CA LEU A 251 16.52 2.27 11.25
C LEU A 251 15.20 1.62 11.73
N GLU A 252 14.55 2.24 12.69
CA GLU A 252 13.24 1.78 13.16
C GLU A 252 12.18 2.00 12.08
N SER A 253 12.12 3.19 11.53
CA SER A 253 11.21 3.58 10.45
C SER A 253 11.73 4.80 9.72
N VAL A 254 11.19 5.05 8.53
CA VAL A 254 11.47 6.25 7.74
C VAL A 254 10.16 6.98 7.49
N HIS A 255 10.06 8.21 7.98
CA HIS A 255 8.90 9.07 7.77
C HIS A 255 9.00 9.85 6.46
N HIS A 256 10.20 10.27 6.07
CA HIS A 256 10.49 11.00 4.84
C HIS A 256 11.73 10.45 4.16
N GLY A 257 11.70 10.33 2.84
CA GLY A 257 12.82 9.84 2.04
C GLY A 257 12.77 8.34 1.73
N MET A 258 11.62 7.69 1.96
CA MET A 258 11.44 6.30 1.54
C MET A 258 11.58 6.16 0.02
N GLY A 259 11.10 7.15 -0.75
CA GLY A 259 11.28 7.19 -2.21
C GLY A 259 12.75 7.24 -2.60
N ASP A 260 13.54 8.07 -1.91
CA ASP A 260 14.97 8.23 -2.16
C ASP A 260 15.73 6.92 -1.87
N LEU A 261 15.42 6.24 -0.74
CA LEU A 261 15.98 4.92 -0.42
C LEU A 261 15.62 3.86 -1.47
N LEU A 262 14.37 3.81 -1.90
CA LEU A 262 13.94 2.90 -2.97
C LEU A 262 14.68 3.22 -4.28
N ALA A 263 14.82 4.51 -4.64
CA ALA A 263 15.54 4.91 -5.84
C ALA A 263 17.04 4.53 -5.79
N LYS A 264 17.72 4.68 -4.65
CA LYS A 264 19.11 4.27 -4.44
C LYS A 264 19.27 2.74 -4.43
N SER A 265 18.25 1.99 -4.02
CA SER A 265 18.34 0.54 -3.85
C SER A 265 18.59 -0.18 -5.16
N GLU A 266 19.51 -1.14 -5.14
CA GLU A 266 19.72 -2.09 -6.23
C GLU A 266 18.81 -3.33 -6.07
N ILE A 267 18.63 -3.78 -4.83
CA ILE A 267 17.75 -4.92 -4.49
C ILE A 267 16.93 -4.54 -3.27
N VAL A 268 15.62 -4.84 -3.32
CA VAL A 268 14.72 -4.60 -2.19
C VAL A 268 14.16 -5.91 -1.66
N PHE A 269 14.43 -6.23 -0.39
CA PHE A 269 13.80 -7.32 0.35
C PHE A 269 12.56 -6.80 1.06
N THR A 270 11.38 -7.31 0.73
CA THR A 270 10.15 -6.77 1.28
C THR A 270 9.02 -7.79 1.36
N ARG A 271 7.95 -7.43 2.08
CA ARG A 271 6.65 -8.12 2.02
C ARG A 271 5.98 -7.85 0.67
N ALA A 272 5.08 -8.74 0.25
CA ALA A 272 4.39 -8.65 -1.05
C ALA A 272 3.07 -7.87 -0.98
N GLY A 273 3.04 -6.72 -0.30
CA GLY A 273 1.90 -5.80 -0.31
C GLY A 273 1.87 -4.96 -1.58
N MET A 274 0.68 -4.73 -2.16
CA MET A 274 0.57 -4.02 -3.43
C MET A 274 0.97 -2.54 -3.37
N GLY A 275 0.99 -1.92 -2.19
CA GLY A 275 1.50 -0.56 -2.05
C GLY A 275 2.98 -0.48 -2.42
N ILE A 276 3.84 -1.27 -1.74
CA ILE A 276 5.28 -1.29 -2.03
C ILE A 276 5.58 -1.87 -3.43
N ILE A 277 4.84 -2.90 -3.87
CA ILE A 277 5.00 -3.45 -5.22
C ILE A 277 4.75 -2.38 -6.28
N GLY A 278 3.75 -1.53 -6.10
CA GLY A 278 3.47 -0.41 -7.00
C GLY A 278 4.61 0.61 -7.05
N GLU A 279 5.21 0.94 -5.90
CA GLU A 279 6.37 1.82 -5.80
C GLU A 279 7.62 1.22 -6.48
N LEU A 280 7.85 -0.09 -6.26
CA LEU A 280 8.94 -0.84 -6.93
C LEU A 280 8.73 -0.91 -8.45
N ALA A 281 7.50 -1.11 -8.90
CA ALA A 281 7.16 -1.09 -10.32
C ALA A 281 7.44 0.27 -10.97
N PHE A 282 7.03 1.36 -10.30
CA PHE A 282 7.26 2.72 -10.78
C PHE A 282 8.77 3.02 -10.89
N LEU A 283 9.56 2.66 -9.88
CA LEU A 283 11.01 2.89 -9.83
C LEU A 283 11.83 1.81 -10.56
N LYS A 284 11.19 0.78 -11.14
CA LYS A 284 11.83 -0.34 -11.87
C LYS A 284 12.85 -1.07 -11.02
N LYS A 285 12.51 -1.38 -9.75
CA LYS A 285 13.44 -1.99 -8.78
C LYS A 285 13.37 -3.50 -8.74
N ASP A 286 14.54 -4.13 -8.72
CA ASP A 286 14.65 -5.57 -8.47
C ASP A 286 14.23 -5.88 -7.05
N SER A 287 13.44 -6.93 -6.86
CA SER A 287 12.90 -7.26 -5.54
C SER A 287 12.86 -8.74 -5.23
N VAL A 288 13.11 -9.03 -3.96
CA VAL A 288 12.90 -10.33 -3.33
C VAL A 288 11.71 -10.21 -2.39
N LEU A 289 10.63 -10.87 -2.75
CA LEU A 289 9.38 -10.83 -2.02
C LEU A 289 9.29 -11.99 -1.03
N VAL A 290 9.10 -11.65 0.23
CA VAL A 290 8.92 -12.60 1.33
C VAL A 290 7.51 -12.39 1.90
N PRO A 291 6.47 -12.99 1.30
CA PRO A 291 5.09 -12.73 1.68
C PRO A 291 4.79 -13.16 3.12
N LEU A 292 3.81 -12.51 3.74
CA LEU A 292 3.27 -12.95 5.01
C LEU A 292 2.44 -14.23 4.78
N PRO A 293 2.77 -15.35 5.44
CA PRO A 293 2.10 -16.62 5.22
C PRO A 293 0.59 -16.57 5.48
N GLY A 294 -0.20 -17.27 4.66
CA GLY A 294 -1.66 -17.35 4.79
C GLY A 294 -2.41 -16.07 4.41
N THR A 295 -1.78 -15.16 3.70
CA THR A 295 -2.41 -13.90 3.26
C THR A 295 -2.44 -13.75 1.74
N HIS A 296 -3.16 -12.73 1.26
CA HIS A 296 -3.20 -12.34 -0.17
C HIS A 296 -1.83 -11.98 -0.75
N GLN A 297 -0.83 -11.71 0.10
CA GLN A 297 0.53 -11.42 -0.35
C GLN A 297 1.18 -12.60 -1.08
N GLU A 298 0.83 -13.83 -0.73
CA GLU A 298 1.33 -15.03 -1.43
C GLU A 298 0.88 -15.05 -2.89
N GLU A 299 -0.40 -14.77 -3.15
CA GLU A 299 -0.95 -14.73 -4.51
C GLU A 299 -0.33 -13.59 -5.34
N ASN A 300 -0.10 -12.42 -4.72
CA ASN A 300 0.60 -11.31 -5.36
C ASN A 300 2.03 -11.74 -5.76
N ALA A 301 2.80 -12.31 -4.83
CA ALA A 301 4.17 -12.72 -5.07
C ALA A 301 4.27 -13.85 -6.10
N MET A 302 3.37 -14.83 -6.07
CA MET A 302 3.30 -15.93 -7.04
C MET A 302 3.07 -15.41 -8.47
N LEU A 303 2.19 -14.42 -8.65
CA LEU A 303 1.98 -13.80 -9.95
C LEU A 303 3.28 -13.15 -10.46
N LEU A 304 3.94 -12.35 -9.61
CA LEU A 304 5.16 -11.65 -10.00
C LEU A 304 6.33 -12.60 -10.29
N GLN A 305 6.45 -13.69 -9.53
CA GLN A 305 7.43 -14.73 -9.81
C GLN A 305 7.17 -15.43 -11.16
N LYS A 306 5.92 -15.76 -11.44
CA LYS A 306 5.52 -16.37 -12.72
C LYS A 306 5.90 -15.49 -13.91
N GLU A 307 5.74 -14.19 -13.79
CA GLU A 307 6.11 -13.19 -14.81
C GLU A 307 7.61 -12.82 -14.76
N LYS A 308 8.39 -13.46 -13.89
CA LYS A 308 9.83 -13.17 -13.65
C LYS A 308 10.08 -11.69 -13.31
N ALA A 309 9.10 -11.06 -12.68
CA ALA A 309 9.11 -9.65 -12.27
C ALA A 309 9.60 -9.44 -10.84
N ALA A 310 9.72 -10.51 -10.05
CA ALA A 310 10.33 -10.54 -8.73
C ALA A 310 10.73 -11.97 -8.36
N VAL A 311 11.57 -12.13 -7.34
CA VAL A 311 11.83 -13.40 -6.71
C VAL A 311 10.86 -13.60 -5.53
N LEU A 312 10.25 -14.76 -5.44
CA LEU A 312 9.47 -15.19 -4.28
C LEU A 312 10.28 -16.14 -3.41
N LEU A 313 10.43 -15.79 -2.14
CA LEU A 313 11.02 -16.68 -1.12
C LEU A 313 10.12 -16.79 0.11
N SER A 314 10.09 -17.96 0.73
CA SER A 314 9.53 -18.11 2.07
C SER A 314 10.55 -17.69 3.14
N GLN A 315 10.07 -17.29 4.31
CA GLN A 315 10.95 -17.04 5.46
C GLN A 315 11.78 -18.27 5.80
N GLN A 316 11.16 -19.46 5.81
CA GLN A 316 11.82 -20.72 6.11
C GLN A 316 12.95 -21.04 5.14
N HIS A 317 12.77 -20.72 3.84
CA HIS A 317 13.84 -20.94 2.85
C HIS A 317 15.02 -19.99 3.08
N LEU A 318 14.75 -18.72 3.38
CA LEU A 318 15.80 -17.75 3.72
C LEU A 318 16.60 -18.18 4.96
N GLU A 319 15.92 -18.67 6.00
CA GLU A 319 16.55 -19.13 7.23
C GLU A 319 17.38 -20.40 7.03
N ALA A 320 16.90 -21.35 6.21
CA ALA A 320 17.52 -22.65 6.03
C ALA A 320 18.67 -22.66 5.00
N ASP A 321 18.53 -21.92 3.89
CA ASP A 321 19.43 -21.99 2.74
C ASP A 321 19.71 -20.61 2.08
N GLY A 322 19.43 -19.54 2.79
CA GLY A 322 19.53 -18.19 2.24
C GLY A 322 20.90 -17.82 1.69
N ILE A 323 21.99 -18.30 2.32
CA ILE A 323 23.37 -18.02 1.89
C ILE A 323 23.66 -18.64 0.52
N ASN A 324 23.36 -19.95 0.35
CA ASN A 324 23.59 -20.64 -0.93
C ASN A 324 22.69 -20.08 -2.02
N TRP A 325 21.40 -19.82 -1.68
CA TRP A 325 20.47 -19.17 -2.57
C TRP A 325 21.01 -17.82 -3.05
N TRP A 326 21.53 -16.98 -2.15
CA TRP A 326 22.09 -15.67 -2.48
C TRP A 326 23.23 -15.78 -3.49
N GLY A 327 24.17 -16.68 -3.24
CA GLY A 327 25.29 -16.91 -4.16
C GLY A 327 24.82 -17.24 -5.58
N LYS A 328 23.86 -18.15 -5.71
CA LYS A 328 23.27 -18.54 -7.00
C LYS A 328 22.48 -17.37 -7.62
N PHE A 329 21.66 -16.67 -6.82
CA PHE A 329 20.89 -15.52 -7.28
C PHE A 329 21.80 -14.44 -7.88
N MET A 330 22.93 -14.14 -7.25
CA MET A 330 23.87 -13.12 -7.73
C MET A 330 24.60 -13.54 -9.01
N GLN A 331 24.80 -14.85 -9.24
CA GLN A 331 25.36 -15.37 -10.49
C GLN A 331 24.37 -15.30 -11.66
N ASP A 332 23.10 -15.60 -11.39
CA ASP A 332 22.08 -15.79 -12.44
C ASP A 332 21.31 -14.48 -12.75
N ARG A 333 21.32 -13.47 -11.85
CA ARG A 333 20.53 -12.26 -12.05
C ARG A 333 21.13 -11.33 -13.11
N ILE A 334 20.25 -10.69 -13.85
CA ILE A 334 20.58 -9.55 -14.69
C ILE A 334 20.06 -8.29 -13.97
N PRO A 335 20.95 -7.37 -13.53
CA PRO A 335 20.55 -6.18 -12.79
C PRO A 335 19.46 -5.35 -13.49
N GLY A 336 18.41 -5.01 -12.75
CA GLY A 336 17.29 -4.20 -13.23
C GLY A 336 16.33 -4.91 -14.18
N GLU A 337 16.53 -6.19 -14.51
CA GLU A 337 15.64 -6.91 -15.43
C GLU A 337 14.28 -7.19 -14.78
N MET A 338 14.28 -7.65 -13.54
CA MET A 338 13.02 -7.91 -12.79
C MET A 338 12.21 -6.63 -12.63
N GLY A 339 12.87 -5.53 -12.27
CA GLY A 339 12.23 -4.22 -12.12
C GLY A 339 11.62 -3.71 -13.44
N ARG A 340 12.31 -3.89 -14.57
CA ARG A 340 11.74 -3.56 -15.89
C ARG A 340 10.51 -4.41 -16.21
N ARG A 341 10.56 -5.72 -15.97
CA ARG A 341 9.42 -6.63 -16.17
C ARG A 341 8.25 -6.25 -15.25
N LEU A 342 8.54 -5.93 -13.98
CA LEU A 342 7.54 -5.48 -13.03
C LEU A 342 6.83 -4.20 -13.52
N HIS A 343 7.58 -3.22 -14.02
CA HIS A 343 7.03 -2.00 -14.58
C HIS A 343 6.11 -2.28 -15.78
N GLN A 344 6.51 -3.17 -16.69
CA GLN A 344 5.74 -3.54 -17.88
C GLN A 344 4.41 -4.27 -17.59
N MET A 345 4.23 -4.79 -16.37
CA MET A 345 2.97 -5.43 -15.96
C MET A 345 1.82 -4.45 -15.74
N PHE A 346 2.12 -3.15 -15.64
CA PHE A 346 1.14 -2.13 -15.30
C PHE A 346 1.07 -1.04 -16.38
N PRO A 347 -0.12 -0.45 -16.61
CA PRO A 347 -0.24 0.76 -17.42
C PRO A 347 0.53 1.93 -16.80
N ASP A 348 1.02 2.83 -17.64
CA ASP A 348 1.58 4.11 -17.19
C ASP A 348 0.50 5.05 -16.64
N GLY A 349 0.92 6.10 -15.94
CA GLY A 349 0.05 7.23 -15.54
C GLY A 349 -0.79 7.02 -14.30
N GLY A 350 -0.74 5.85 -13.64
CA GLY A 350 -1.62 5.39 -12.57
C GLY A 350 -2.20 6.45 -11.63
N THR A 351 -1.36 7.21 -10.91
CA THR A 351 -1.84 8.24 -9.96
C THR A 351 -2.55 9.39 -10.66
N LYS A 352 -2.01 9.89 -11.78
CA LYS A 352 -2.60 11.00 -12.55
C LYS A 352 -3.91 10.61 -13.20
N ASP A 353 -3.97 9.43 -13.81
CA ASP A 353 -5.19 8.93 -14.48
C ASP A 353 -6.29 8.66 -13.46
N PHE A 354 -5.92 8.14 -12.27
CA PHE A 354 -6.88 7.96 -11.20
C PHE A 354 -7.43 9.28 -10.70
N ALA A 355 -6.58 10.28 -10.44
CA ALA A 355 -7.01 11.61 -10.01
C ALA A 355 -7.96 12.26 -11.03
N LYS A 356 -7.61 12.21 -12.31
CA LYS A 356 -8.45 12.70 -13.42
C LYS A 356 -9.82 12.02 -13.42
N LEU A 357 -9.87 10.69 -13.32
CA LEU A 357 -11.12 9.94 -13.28
C LEU A 357 -11.99 10.33 -12.07
N ILE A 358 -11.39 10.51 -10.89
CA ILE A 358 -12.13 10.91 -9.69
C ILE A 358 -12.69 12.32 -9.84
N LEU A 359 -11.93 13.25 -10.42
CA LEU A 359 -12.40 14.61 -10.70
C LEU A 359 -13.56 14.61 -11.72
N GLU A 360 -13.46 13.83 -12.80
CA GLU A 360 -14.54 13.67 -13.78
C GLU A 360 -15.83 13.10 -13.15
N ILE A 361 -15.73 12.07 -12.30
CA ILE A 361 -16.88 11.50 -11.59
C ILE A 361 -17.49 12.53 -10.64
N ALA A 362 -16.66 13.28 -9.91
CA ALA A 362 -17.11 14.26 -8.95
C ALA A 362 -17.79 15.47 -9.63
N GLU A 363 -17.26 15.95 -10.76
CA GLU A 363 -17.84 17.05 -11.55
C GLU A 363 -19.18 16.67 -12.21
N ASN A 364 -19.35 15.40 -12.57
CA ASN A 364 -20.59 14.87 -13.14
C ASN A 364 -21.64 14.51 -12.06
N SER A 365 -21.27 14.59 -10.79
CA SER A 365 -22.18 14.32 -9.67
C SER A 365 -22.98 15.55 -9.30
N SER A 366 -24.23 15.62 -9.74
CA SER A 366 -25.16 16.74 -9.45
C SER A 366 -25.86 16.62 -8.09
N LYS A 367 -25.45 15.69 -7.23
CA LYS A 367 -26.17 15.38 -5.98
C LYS A 367 -26.28 16.57 -5.01
N TRP A 368 -25.28 17.45 -5.01
CA TRP A 368 -25.14 18.52 -4.01
C TRP A 368 -25.01 19.93 -4.60
N ASP A 369 -25.27 20.06 -5.90
CA ASP A 369 -25.32 21.35 -6.63
C ASP A 369 -26.61 22.10 -6.38
#